data_84b516b277d1b195573d5ffb0157176a
#
_entry.id   84b516b277d1b195573d5ffb0157176a
#
_cell.length_a   1.000
_cell.length_b   1.000
_cell.length_c   1.000
_cell.angle_alpha   90.00
_cell.angle_beta   90.00
_cell.angle_gamma   90.00
#
_symmetry.space_group_name_H-M   'P 1'
#
loop_
_entity.id
_entity.type
_entity.pdbx_description
1 polymer ?
#
loop_
_entity_poly.entity_id
_entity_poly.type
_entity_poly.pdbx_seq_one_letter_code
_entity_poly.pdbx_strand_id
1 'polypeptide(L)'
;AAIMRLQSFENRFLYIVKYLDPEISNYLNESQEAINFYYTVEEKSSGIKISFAIIYLIIVTLLLFISITIAIRFSSRFFRSINNLIYASNAIGDGDLSAKVPELKTDKDLETLNRNFNSMINKLKNQQEKLIINERHEAWGSLARKLAHEIKNPLTPIQLTIDRLYNKYSDQISDNDKDNYKENLNIINNQIKQIGSLVNEFSDFARMPKPILKDNDLIPLMIENVKLLQKLDDTIKIEINFNEQKTFFNSDKEQLSRVFFNLIKNAIESIHQKSEKSSNFSKKIIIEISKFDDNININITDNGIGFGNIKNNIKDVLNPYFTTKKNGSGLGLSIVNKIINDHNGKIEFIPLNDGAKVQIYFNLNDS
;
A
#
# COMPACT_ATOMS: atom_id res chain seq x y z
N ALA A 1 51.19 -12.46 -97.51
CA ALA A 1 50.85 -12.42 -98.97
C ALA A 1 50.62 -10.96 -99.36
N ALA A 2 51.12 -10.59 -100.59
CA ALA A 2 50.88 -9.29 -101.19
C ALA A 2 50.22 -9.49 -102.53
N ILE A 3 49.26 -8.68 -102.89
CA ILE A 3 48.57 -8.70 -104.17
C ILE A 3 48.90 -7.36 -104.89
N MET A 4 49.44 -7.39 -106.05
CA MET A 4 49.71 -6.23 -106.83
C MET A 4 49.10 -6.38 -108.24
N ARG A 5 48.35 -5.36 -108.70
CA ARG A 5 47.78 -5.30 -110.01
C ARG A 5 48.91 -5.06 -111.04
N LEU A 6 49.02 -5.91 -112.03
CA LEU A 6 50.00 -5.70 -113.07
C LEU A 6 49.50 -4.70 -114.12
N GLN A 7 50.13 -3.51 -114.21
CA GLN A 7 49.66 -2.37 -115.03
C GLN A 7 49.80 -2.72 -116.55
N SER A 8 50.65 -3.63 -116.91
CA SER A 8 50.90 -4.00 -118.32
C SER A 8 49.98 -5.13 -118.83
N PHE A 9 49.03 -5.66 -118.01
CA PHE A 9 48.14 -6.73 -118.43
C PHE A 9 46.71 -6.46 -117.89
N GLU A 10 45.77 -6.49 -118.75
CA GLU A 10 44.36 -6.30 -118.32
C GLU A 10 43.90 -7.41 -117.38
N ASN A 11 43.37 -6.98 -116.17
CA ASN A 11 42.81 -7.81 -115.12
C ASN A 11 43.64 -8.99 -114.60
N ARG A 12 44.98 -8.79 -114.55
CA ARG A 12 45.86 -9.77 -113.91
C ARG A 12 46.52 -9.19 -112.70
N PHE A 13 46.61 -10.04 -111.66
CA PHE A 13 47.19 -9.70 -110.37
C PHE A 13 48.40 -10.63 -110.10
N LEU A 14 49.47 -10.06 -109.60
CA LEU A 14 50.60 -10.82 -109.12
C LEU A 14 50.30 -11.06 -107.61
N TYR A 15 50.18 -12.35 -107.27
CA TYR A 15 50.02 -12.77 -105.87
C TYR A 15 51.36 -13.34 -105.40
N ILE A 16 52.03 -12.69 -104.48
CA ILE A 16 53.29 -13.11 -103.90
C ILE A 16 52.98 -13.64 -102.50
N VAL A 17 53.25 -14.92 -102.35
CA VAL A 17 53.16 -15.55 -101.04
C VAL A 17 54.56 -15.86 -100.57
N LYS A 18 54.98 -15.22 -99.52
CA LYS A 18 56.19 -15.61 -98.82
C LYS A 18 55.75 -16.48 -97.61
N TYR A 19 56.11 -17.71 -97.60
CA TYR A 19 55.90 -18.59 -96.45
C TYR A 19 56.85 -18.13 -95.36
N LEU A 20 56.27 -17.90 -94.17
CA LEU A 20 57.02 -17.66 -92.95
C LEU A 20 57.72 -18.97 -92.57
N ASP A 21 58.87 -18.81 -91.95
CA ASP A 21 59.52 -19.90 -91.28
C ASP A 21 58.59 -20.57 -90.29
N PRO A 22 58.47 -21.92 -90.29
CA PRO A 22 57.55 -22.62 -89.35
C PRO A 22 57.77 -22.23 -87.88
N GLU A 23 59.04 -21.94 -87.50
CA GLU A 23 59.34 -21.50 -86.16
C GLU A 23 58.68 -20.10 -85.81
N ILE A 24 58.81 -19.17 -86.79
CA ILE A 24 58.21 -17.82 -86.63
C ILE A 24 56.68 -17.90 -86.63
N SER A 25 56.12 -18.80 -87.48
CA SER A 25 54.68 -19.03 -87.50
C SER A 25 54.16 -19.59 -86.19
N ASN A 26 54.88 -20.54 -85.62
CA ASN A 26 54.55 -21.10 -84.30
C ASN A 26 54.63 -20.03 -83.17
N TYR A 27 55.70 -19.24 -83.17
CA TYR A 27 55.82 -18.11 -82.21
C TYR A 27 54.68 -17.10 -82.29
N LEU A 28 54.27 -16.75 -83.52
CA LEU A 28 53.14 -15.84 -83.71
C LEU A 28 51.82 -16.44 -83.21
N ASN A 29 51.62 -17.74 -83.50
CA ASN A 29 50.42 -18.43 -83.01
C ASN A 29 50.41 -18.53 -81.48
N GLU A 30 51.51 -18.94 -80.86
CA GLU A 30 51.65 -18.98 -79.40
C GLU A 30 51.47 -17.62 -78.78
N SER A 31 52.05 -16.58 -79.39
CA SER A 31 51.82 -15.19 -78.90
C SER A 31 50.37 -14.77 -79.03
N GLN A 32 49.68 -15.11 -80.13
CA GLN A 32 48.27 -14.81 -80.32
C GLN A 32 47.39 -15.58 -79.32
N GLU A 33 47.71 -16.83 -79.05
CA GLU A 33 47.02 -17.62 -78.04
C GLU A 33 47.22 -17.02 -76.62
N ALA A 34 48.42 -16.60 -76.27
CA ALA A 34 48.74 -15.98 -75.03
C ALA A 34 47.97 -14.62 -74.86
N ILE A 35 47.91 -13.82 -75.94
CA ILE A 35 47.15 -12.58 -75.96
C ILE A 35 45.62 -12.86 -75.75
N ASN A 36 45.07 -13.80 -76.47
CA ASN A 36 43.71 -14.24 -76.40
C ASN A 36 43.39 -14.79 -74.98
N PHE A 37 44.28 -15.58 -74.44
CA PHE A 37 44.17 -16.07 -73.06
C PHE A 37 44.16 -14.89 -72.07
N TYR A 38 45.07 -13.94 -72.22
CA TYR A 38 45.07 -12.73 -71.32
C TYR A 38 43.77 -11.98 -71.40
N TYR A 39 43.23 -11.65 -72.57
CA TYR A 39 41.92 -10.98 -72.69
C TYR A 39 40.77 -11.78 -72.10
N THR A 40 40.78 -13.11 -72.27
CA THR A 40 39.78 -13.98 -71.69
C THR A 40 39.84 -13.97 -70.15
N VAL A 41 41.04 -13.97 -69.58
CA VAL A 41 41.20 -13.87 -68.09
C VAL A 41 40.82 -12.48 -67.57
N GLU A 42 41.18 -11.42 -68.29
CA GLU A 42 40.82 -10.04 -67.93
C GLU A 42 39.31 -9.84 -67.98
N GLU A 43 38.67 -10.33 -69.04
CA GLU A 43 37.17 -10.24 -69.13
C GLU A 43 36.53 -11.05 -68.06
N LYS A 44 36.92 -12.27 -67.74
CA LYS A 44 36.43 -13.06 -66.62
C LYS A 44 36.70 -12.39 -65.26
N SER A 45 37.92 -11.84 -65.08
CA SER A 45 38.24 -11.08 -63.82
C SER A 45 37.39 -9.87 -63.64
N SER A 46 37.11 -9.12 -64.70
CA SER A 46 36.20 -7.96 -64.65
C SER A 46 34.77 -8.39 -64.35
N GLY A 47 34.24 -9.46 -64.90
CA GLY A 47 32.93 -10.01 -64.60
C GLY A 47 32.81 -10.47 -63.15
N ILE A 48 33.88 -11.12 -62.61
CA ILE A 48 33.93 -11.52 -61.21
C ILE A 48 33.91 -10.28 -60.28
N LYS A 49 34.71 -9.25 -60.57
CA LYS A 49 34.72 -8.00 -59.78
C LYS A 49 33.36 -7.31 -59.74
N ILE A 50 32.65 -7.23 -60.86
CA ILE A 50 31.34 -6.67 -60.99
C ILE A 50 30.32 -7.51 -60.17
N SER A 51 30.38 -8.83 -60.24
CA SER A 51 29.52 -9.72 -59.48
C SER A 51 29.73 -9.55 -57.98
N PHE A 52 30.97 -9.48 -57.51
CA PHE A 52 31.27 -9.15 -56.10
C PHE A 52 30.78 -7.77 -55.69
N ALA A 53 30.90 -6.76 -56.52
CA ALA A 53 30.42 -5.41 -56.26
C ALA A 53 28.88 -5.38 -56.09
N ILE A 54 28.18 -6.12 -56.98
CA ILE A 54 26.71 -6.25 -56.89
C ILE A 54 26.29 -6.99 -55.62
N ILE A 55 26.91 -8.12 -55.30
CA ILE A 55 26.64 -8.87 -54.08
C ILE A 55 26.88 -8.01 -52.86
N TYR A 56 28.00 -7.29 -52.81
CA TYR A 56 28.33 -6.36 -51.73
C TYR A 56 27.26 -5.26 -51.59
N LEU A 57 26.81 -4.67 -52.69
CA LEU A 57 25.77 -3.67 -52.70
C LEU A 57 24.44 -4.22 -52.15
N ILE A 58 24.08 -5.44 -52.54
CA ILE A 58 22.86 -6.10 -52.04
C ILE A 58 22.97 -6.34 -50.55
N ILE A 59 24.09 -6.85 -50.04
CA ILE A 59 24.29 -7.08 -48.61
C ILE A 59 24.21 -5.78 -47.80
N VAL A 60 24.90 -4.72 -48.26
CA VAL A 60 24.87 -3.43 -47.59
C VAL A 60 23.46 -2.82 -47.55
N THR A 61 22.73 -2.88 -48.66
CA THR A 61 21.35 -2.37 -48.72
C THR A 61 20.43 -3.17 -47.83
N LEU A 62 20.59 -4.49 -47.76
CA LEU A 62 19.79 -5.36 -46.85
C LEU A 62 20.08 -5.05 -45.37
N LEU A 63 21.37 -4.94 -45.01
CA LEU A 63 21.76 -4.56 -43.64
C LEU A 63 21.23 -3.19 -43.25
N LEU A 64 21.29 -2.23 -44.16
CA LEU A 64 20.76 -0.87 -43.95
C LEU A 64 19.25 -0.91 -43.73
N PHE A 65 18.51 -1.68 -44.54
CA PHE A 65 17.07 -1.86 -44.39
C PHE A 65 16.70 -2.49 -43.04
N ILE A 66 17.41 -3.54 -42.61
CA ILE A 66 17.24 -4.19 -41.32
C ILE A 66 17.52 -3.19 -40.19
N SER A 67 18.62 -2.46 -40.27
CA SER A 67 19.01 -1.45 -39.27
C SER A 67 17.94 -0.35 -39.09
N ILE A 68 17.44 0.18 -40.20
CA ILE A 68 16.38 1.19 -40.19
C ILE A 68 15.10 0.62 -39.54
N THR A 69 14.71 -0.61 -39.89
CA THR A 69 13.52 -1.26 -39.35
C THR A 69 13.62 -1.45 -37.84
N ILE A 70 14.80 -1.90 -37.36
CA ILE A 70 15.07 -2.04 -35.91
C ILE A 70 15.03 -0.68 -35.24
N ALA A 71 15.67 0.34 -35.81
CA ALA A 71 15.73 1.69 -35.27
C ALA A 71 14.32 2.31 -35.12
N ILE A 72 13.45 2.17 -36.13
CA ILE A 72 12.09 2.66 -36.10
C ILE A 72 11.26 1.96 -35.01
N ARG A 73 11.39 0.64 -34.91
CA ARG A 73 10.65 -0.14 -33.88
C ARG A 73 11.11 0.22 -32.47
N PHE A 74 12.40 0.35 -32.26
CA PHE A 74 12.96 0.77 -30.95
C PHE A 74 12.51 2.19 -30.60
N SER A 75 12.69 3.14 -31.53
CA SER A 75 12.29 4.54 -31.33
C SER A 75 10.81 4.67 -30.99
N SER A 76 9.92 3.98 -31.71
CA SER A 76 8.47 4.04 -31.46
C SER A 76 8.07 3.51 -30.09
N ARG A 77 8.71 2.46 -29.61
CA ARG A 77 8.46 1.90 -28.27
C ARG A 77 8.98 2.84 -27.18
N PHE A 78 10.18 3.35 -27.35
CA PHE A 78 10.81 4.27 -26.42
C PHE A 78 9.96 5.54 -26.25
N PHE A 79 9.60 6.22 -27.36
CA PHE A 79 8.80 7.43 -27.30
C PHE A 79 7.41 7.20 -26.71
N ARG A 80 6.78 6.05 -26.98
CA ARG A 80 5.48 5.73 -26.36
C ARG A 80 5.59 5.62 -24.84
N SER A 81 6.64 4.96 -24.33
CA SER A 81 6.85 4.86 -22.88
C SER A 81 7.10 6.21 -22.23
N ILE A 82 7.93 7.05 -22.84
CA ILE A 82 8.19 8.42 -22.34
C ILE A 82 6.94 9.29 -22.36
N ASN A 83 6.16 9.24 -23.46
CA ASN A 83 4.92 10.02 -23.54
C ASN A 83 3.88 9.58 -22.48
N ASN A 84 3.79 8.29 -22.18
CA ASN A 84 2.92 7.81 -21.10
C ASN A 84 3.37 8.33 -19.72
N LEU A 85 4.68 8.39 -19.47
CA LEU A 85 5.25 9.00 -18.25
C LEU A 85 4.94 10.48 -18.15
N ILE A 86 5.12 11.23 -19.25
CA ILE A 86 4.81 12.66 -19.31
C ILE A 86 3.32 12.90 -19.05
N TYR A 87 2.44 12.10 -19.69
CA TYR A 87 1.00 12.20 -19.48
C TYR A 87 0.63 11.94 -18.03
N ALA A 88 1.13 10.85 -17.45
CA ALA A 88 0.88 10.52 -16.05
C ALA A 88 1.44 11.60 -15.09
N SER A 89 2.63 12.14 -15.39
CA SER A 89 3.24 13.23 -14.61
C SER A 89 2.39 14.51 -14.63
N ASN A 90 1.86 14.88 -15.79
CA ASN A 90 0.99 16.04 -15.92
C ASN A 90 -0.33 15.85 -15.17
N ALA A 91 -0.96 14.66 -15.31
CA ALA A 91 -2.18 14.33 -14.57
C ALA A 91 -1.97 14.40 -13.05
N ILE A 92 -0.81 13.93 -12.54
CA ILE A 92 -0.44 14.06 -11.13
C ILE A 92 -0.26 15.53 -10.74
N GLY A 93 0.38 16.35 -11.61
CA GLY A 93 0.53 17.78 -11.40
C GLY A 93 -0.82 18.50 -11.30
N ASP A 94 -1.83 18.03 -12.02
CA ASP A 94 -3.21 18.52 -11.97
C ASP A 94 -4.03 17.92 -10.79
N GLY A 95 -3.41 17.08 -9.96
CA GLY A 95 -4.01 16.51 -8.75
C GLY A 95 -4.65 15.13 -8.93
N ASP A 96 -4.62 14.53 -10.12
CA ASP A 96 -5.13 13.18 -10.36
C ASP A 96 -4.10 12.10 -10.00
N LEU A 97 -4.09 11.68 -8.74
CA LEU A 97 -3.24 10.59 -8.26
C LEU A 97 -3.78 9.17 -8.63
N SER A 98 -4.84 9.09 -9.43
CA SER A 98 -5.32 7.80 -9.94
C SER A 98 -4.64 7.39 -11.25
N ALA A 99 -3.96 8.34 -11.92
CA ALA A 99 -3.23 8.13 -13.16
C ALA A 99 -2.09 7.13 -12.94
N LYS A 100 -2.01 6.10 -13.80
CA LYS A 100 -0.95 5.08 -13.78
C LYS A 100 -0.29 4.98 -15.14
N VAL A 101 1.01 4.74 -15.14
CA VAL A 101 1.73 4.38 -16.35
C VAL A 101 1.43 2.92 -16.69
N PRO A 102 0.96 2.61 -17.92
CA PRO A 102 0.70 1.24 -18.34
C PRO A 102 1.96 0.37 -18.26
N GLU A 103 1.82 -0.85 -17.77
CA GLU A 103 2.88 -1.85 -17.80
C GLU A 103 3.00 -2.42 -19.23
N LEU A 104 3.79 -1.77 -20.04
CA LEU A 104 4.15 -2.27 -21.37
C LEU A 104 5.39 -3.15 -21.24
N LYS A 105 5.38 -4.33 -21.86
CA LYS A 105 6.60 -5.16 -22.02
C LYS A 105 7.57 -4.42 -22.95
N THR A 106 8.50 -3.71 -22.36
CA THR A 106 9.55 -2.92 -23.01
C THR A 106 10.91 -3.40 -22.52
N ASP A 107 11.96 -2.61 -22.75
CA ASP A 107 13.28 -2.88 -22.17
C ASP A 107 13.21 -2.86 -20.64
N LYS A 108 14.01 -3.72 -20.00
CA LYS A 108 14.04 -3.88 -18.53
C LYS A 108 14.17 -2.56 -17.78
N ASP A 109 14.94 -1.63 -18.30
CA ASP A 109 15.19 -0.34 -17.64
C ASP A 109 13.95 0.55 -17.66
N LEU A 110 13.23 0.61 -18.78
CA LEU A 110 11.97 1.34 -18.91
C LEU A 110 10.85 0.69 -18.09
N GLU A 111 10.81 -0.63 -18.01
CA GLU A 111 9.86 -1.35 -17.16
C GLU A 111 10.11 -1.07 -15.68
N THR A 112 11.38 -1.03 -15.27
CA THR A 112 11.79 -0.67 -13.92
C THR A 112 11.42 0.78 -13.59
N LEU A 113 11.66 1.71 -14.53
CA LEU A 113 11.29 3.11 -14.39
C LEU A 113 9.76 3.28 -14.21
N ASN A 114 8.96 2.62 -15.05
CA ASN A 114 7.49 2.66 -14.97
C ASN A 114 6.99 2.10 -13.62
N ARG A 115 7.57 1.00 -13.14
CA ARG A 115 7.26 0.40 -11.84
C ARG A 115 7.59 1.33 -10.68
N ASN A 116 8.78 1.92 -10.70
CA ASN A 116 9.20 2.88 -9.67
C ASN A 116 8.33 4.12 -9.67
N PHE A 117 7.95 4.62 -10.84
CA PHE A 117 7.03 5.74 -10.97
C PHE A 117 5.65 5.42 -10.40
N ASN A 118 5.06 4.28 -10.75
CA ASN A 118 3.77 3.83 -10.19
C ASN A 118 3.85 3.62 -8.66
N SER A 119 4.98 3.11 -8.15
CA SER A 119 5.21 2.98 -6.71
C SER A 119 5.26 4.35 -6.02
N MET A 120 5.92 5.33 -6.63
CA MET A 120 5.95 6.72 -6.14
C MET A 120 4.55 7.33 -6.09
N ILE A 121 3.73 7.16 -7.14
CA ILE A 121 2.33 7.64 -7.16
C ILE A 121 1.53 7.04 -6.00
N ASN A 122 1.64 5.72 -5.79
CA ASN A 122 0.94 5.06 -4.70
C ASN A 122 1.37 5.60 -3.33
N LYS A 123 2.67 5.88 -3.13
CA LYS A 123 3.17 6.51 -1.90
C LYS A 123 2.61 7.92 -1.71
N LEU A 124 2.59 8.74 -2.77
CA LEU A 124 2.01 10.09 -2.72
C LEU A 124 0.53 10.05 -2.38
N LYS A 125 -0.24 9.16 -3.01
CA LYS A 125 -1.66 8.97 -2.71
C LYS A 125 -1.89 8.62 -1.25
N ASN A 126 -1.15 7.64 -0.73
CA ASN A 126 -1.24 7.22 0.68
C ASN A 126 -0.85 8.36 1.63
N GLN A 127 0.16 9.18 1.28
CA GLN A 127 0.55 10.35 2.08
C GLN A 127 -0.54 11.41 2.07
N GLN A 128 -1.15 11.69 0.91
CA GLN A 128 -2.26 12.64 0.80
C GLN A 128 -3.47 12.21 1.61
N GLU A 129 -3.85 10.92 1.54
CA GLU A 129 -4.94 10.36 2.35
C GLU A 129 -4.64 10.51 3.85
N LYS A 130 -3.42 10.22 4.28
CA LYS A 130 -2.98 10.43 5.67
C LYS A 130 -3.06 11.89 6.09
N LEU A 131 -2.64 12.82 5.24
CA LEU A 131 -2.72 14.26 5.52
C LEU A 131 -4.16 14.72 5.68
N ILE A 132 -5.07 14.34 4.76
CA ILE A 132 -6.50 14.67 4.86
C ILE A 132 -7.12 14.14 6.14
N ILE A 133 -6.78 12.90 6.53
CA ILE A 133 -7.25 12.31 7.79
C ILE A 133 -6.72 13.11 8.97
N ASN A 134 -5.45 13.48 8.98
CA ASN A 134 -4.84 14.26 10.06
C ASN A 134 -5.43 15.66 10.17
N GLU A 135 -5.61 16.38 9.05
CA GLU A 135 -6.26 17.70 9.05
C GLU A 135 -7.69 17.63 9.59
N ARG A 136 -8.47 16.62 9.18
CA ARG A 136 -9.80 16.38 9.74
C ARG A 136 -9.73 16.14 11.25
N HIS A 137 -8.78 15.32 11.72
CA HIS A 137 -8.62 15.07 13.16
C HIS A 137 -8.24 16.33 13.92
N GLU A 138 -7.36 17.18 13.42
CA GLU A 138 -6.97 18.45 14.06
C GLU A 138 -8.15 19.43 14.13
N ALA A 139 -8.89 19.59 13.02
CA ALA A 139 -10.09 20.42 12.97
C ALA A 139 -11.15 19.93 13.95
N TRP A 140 -11.44 18.63 13.95
CA TRP A 140 -12.35 17.98 14.89
C TRP A 140 -11.88 18.12 16.33
N GLY A 141 -10.58 17.98 16.60
CA GLY A 141 -9.99 18.12 17.93
C GLY A 141 -10.22 19.50 18.54
N SER A 142 -10.08 20.55 17.74
CA SER A 142 -10.34 21.93 18.15
C SER A 142 -11.82 22.16 18.45
N LEU A 143 -12.71 21.76 17.55
CA LEU A 143 -14.16 21.89 17.71
C LEU A 143 -14.67 21.09 18.91
N ALA A 144 -14.24 19.84 19.06
CA ALA A 144 -14.65 18.98 20.16
C ALA A 144 -14.29 19.54 21.54
N ARG A 145 -13.09 20.13 21.65
CA ARG A 145 -12.65 20.80 22.88
C ARG A 145 -13.59 21.96 23.25
N LYS A 146 -13.87 22.82 22.26
CA LYS A 146 -14.76 23.96 22.45
C LYS A 146 -16.18 23.50 22.87
N LEU A 147 -16.74 22.53 22.15
CA LEU A 147 -18.05 21.95 22.45
C LEU A 147 -18.07 21.28 23.84
N ALA A 148 -17.04 20.55 24.21
CA ALA A 148 -16.93 19.90 25.50
C ALA A 148 -16.97 20.94 26.65
N HIS A 149 -16.24 22.04 26.52
CA HIS A 149 -16.29 23.13 27.48
C HIS A 149 -17.66 23.82 27.51
N GLU A 150 -18.25 24.08 26.34
CA GLU A 150 -19.57 24.72 26.26
C GLU A 150 -20.69 23.84 26.78
N ILE A 151 -20.61 22.50 26.70
CA ILE A 151 -21.59 21.57 27.28
C ILE A 151 -21.34 21.39 28.78
N LYS A 152 -20.09 21.32 29.25
CA LYS A 152 -19.81 21.24 30.72
C LYS A 152 -20.29 22.45 31.49
N ASN A 153 -20.22 23.64 30.88
CA ASN A 153 -20.62 24.89 31.55
C ASN A 153 -22.06 24.87 32.06
N PRO A 154 -23.07 24.44 31.31
CA PRO A 154 -24.45 24.33 31.84
C PRO A 154 -24.65 23.07 32.70
N LEU A 155 -23.92 21.96 32.49
CA LEU A 155 -24.11 20.74 33.28
C LEU A 155 -23.73 20.92 34.75
N THR A 156 -22.67 21.66 35.05
CA THR A 156 -22.23 21.90 36.44
C THR A 156 -23.29 22.66 37.29
N PRO A 157 -23.86 23.77 36.81
CA PRO A 157 -24.95 24.43 37.55
C PRO A 157 -26.19 23.55 37.71
N ILE A 158 -26.55 22.74 36.68
CA ILE A 158 -27.72 21.83 36.75
C ILE A 158 -27.48 20.79 37.85
N GLN A 159 -26.29 20.16 37.88
CA GLN A 159 -25.94 19.19 38.91
C GLN A 159 -26.01 19.79 40.32
N LEU A 160 -25.38 20.96 40.50
CA LEU A 160 -25.43 21.67 41.78
C LEU A 160 -26.87 22.02 42.21
N THR A 161 -27.74 22.34 41.26
CA THR A 161 -29.15 22.63 41.54
C THR A 161 -29.89 21.37 41.98
N ILE A 162 -29.65 20.25 41.35
CA ILE A 162 -30.24 18.95 41.73
C ILE A 162 -29.75 18.53 43.13
N ASP A 163 -28.45 18.66 43.40
CA ASP A 163 -27.89 18.35 44.71
C ASP A 163 -28.50 19.25 45.81
N ARG A 164 -28.76 20.55 45.52
CA ARG A 164 -29.46 21.46 46.43
C ARG A 164 -30.92 21.05 46.63
N LEU A 165 -31.63 20.67 45.57
CA LEU A 165 -33.01 20.18 45.67
C LEU A 165 -33.07 18.91 46.53
N TYR A 166 -32.14 17.97 46.27
CA TYR A 166 -32.04 16.75 47.05
C TYR A 166 -31.82 17.04 48.53
N ASN A 167 -30.83 17.88 48.90
CA ASN A 167 -30.45 18.15 50.26
C ASN A 167 -31.50 19.03 51.00
N LYS A 168 -32.16 19.97 50.30
CA LYS A 168 -33.07 20.93 50.96
C LYS A 168 -34.47 20.38 51.11
N TYR A 169 -35.01 19.62 50.21
CA TYR A 169 -36.40 19.23 50.14
C TYR A 169 -36.68 17.76 50.44
N SER A 170 -35.67 16.87 50.45
CA SER A 170 -35.89 15.43 50.74
C SER A 170 -36.60 15.17 52.08
N ASP A 171 -36.39 16.02 53.08
CA ASP A 171 -37.00 15.84 54.39
C ASP A 171 -38.30 16.64 54.57
N GLN A 172 -38.69 17.44 53.57
CA GLN A 172 -39.92 18.25 53.61
C GLN A 172 -41.07 17.62 52.80
N ILE A 173 -40.75 16.53 52.05
CA ILE A 173 -41.75 15.81 51.24
C ILE A 173 -42.41 14.73 52.06
N SER A 174 -43.72 14.50 51.80
CA SER A 174 -44.53 13.47 52.47
C SER A 174 -43.91 12.11 52.34
N ASP A 175 -43.99 11.23 53.32
CA ASP A 175 -43.37 9.89 53.27
C ASP A 175 -43.81 9.06 52.04
N ASN A 176 -45.06 9.29 51.56
CA ASN A 176 -45.56 8.60 50.37
C ASN A 176 -44.89 9.04 49.07
N ASP A 177 -44.36 10.26 48.98
CA ASP A 177 -43.74 10.81 47.75
C ASP A 177 -42.21 10.89 47.84
N LYS A 178 -41.67 10.67 49.04
CA LYS A 178 -40.23 10.83 49.32
C LYS A 178 -39.35 9.91 48.49
N ASP A 179 -39.74 8.66 48.33
CA ASP A 179 -38.98 7.67 47.56
C ASP A 179 -39.03 8.01 46.08
N ASN A 180 -40.19 8.34 45.53
CA ASN A 180 -40.34 8.77 44.13
C ASN A 180 -39.53 10.05 43.83
N TYR A 181 -39.50 10.99 44.76
CA TYR A 181 -38.72 12.22 44.61
C TYR A 181 -37.22 11.94 44.55
N LYS A 182 -36.72 11.13 45.49
CA LYS A 182 -35.31 10.73 45.51
C LYS A 182 -34.91 9.93 44.26
N GLU A 183 -35.76 9.00 43.84
CA GLU A 183 -35.53 8.22 42.64
C GLU A 183 -35.45 9.10 41.39
N ASN A 184 -36.39 10.04 41.21
CA ASN A 184 -36.38 10.98 40.09
C ASN A 184 -35.14 11.85 40.06
N LEU A 185 -34.69 12.41 41.19
CA LEU A 185 -33.48 13.19 41.28
C LEU A 185 -32.22 12.35 41.00
N ASN A 186 -32.19 11.12 41.48
CA ASN A 186 -31.11 10.18 41.18
C ASN A 186 -31.04 9.83 39.67
N ILE A 187 -32.17 9.62 39.01
CA ILE A 187 -32.26 9.40 37.57
C ILE A 187 -31.67 10.60 36.83
N ILE A 188 -32.07 11.82 37.15
CA ILE A 188 -31.57 13.04 36.51
C ILE A 188 -30.06 13.20 36.77
N ASN A 189 -29.61 13.00 38.01
CA ASN A 189 -28.17 13.08 38.35
C ASN A 189 -27.32 12.06 37.59
N ASN A 190 -27.84 10.83 37.43
CA ASN A 190 -27.18 9.78 36.64
C ASN A 190 -27.13 10.16 35.18
N GLN A 191 -28.18 10.77 34.58
CA GLN A 191 -28.16 11.26 33.21
C GLN A 191 -27.12 12.38 32.98
N ILE A 192 -27.02 13.32 33.94
CA ILE A 192 -26.02 14.41 33.88
C ILE A 192 -24.60 13.83 33.93
N LYS A 193 -24.35 12.89 34.84
CA LYS A 193 -23.05 12.20 34.92
C LYS A 193 -22.73 11.47 33.65
N GLN A 194 -23.72 10.80 33.04
CA GLN A 194 -23.55 10.09 31.76
C GLN A 194 -23.23 11.05 30.62
N ILE A 195 -23.93 12.17 30.49
CA ILE A 195 -23.62 13.21 29.48
C ILE A 195 -22.22 13.77 29.74
N GLY A 196 -21.83 14.05 30.97
CA GLY A 196 -20.51 14.52 31.35
C GLY A 196 -19.40 13.53 30.95
N SER A 197 -19.63 12.24 31.14
CA SER A 197 -18.68 11.17 30.70
C SER A 197 -18.55 11.14 29.18
N LEU A 198 -19.66 11.16 28.43
CA LEU A 198 -19.67 11.18 26.97
C LEU A 198 -18.91 12.40 26.40
N VAL A 199 -19.15 13.59 27.02
CA VAL A 199 -18.44 14.81 26.62
C VAL A 199 -16.96 14.75 26.93
N ASN A 200 -16.56 14.12 28.04
CA ASN A 200 -15.16 13.90 28.37
C ASN A 200 -14.51 12.95 27.38
N GLU A 201 -15.12 11.79 27.10
CA GLU A 201 -14.61 10.80 26.12
C GLU A 201 -14.46 11.42 24.73
N PHE A 202 -15.43 12.26 24.31
CA PHE A 202 -15.38 12.98 23.04
C PHE A 202 -14.20 13.98 22.99
N SER A 203 -14.04 14.77 24.06
CA SER A 203 -12.94 15.73 24.18
C SER A 203 -11.57 15.02 24.17
N ASP A 204 -11.46 13.89 24.88
CA ASP A 204 -10.24 13.11 24.98
C ASP A 204 -9.89 12.41 23.65
N PHE A 205 -10.88 11.92 22.90
CA PHE A 205 -10.70 11.40 21.56
C PHE A 205 -10.15 12.44 20.60
N ALA A 206 -10.75 13.63 20.66
CA ALA A 206 -10.36 14.74 19.80
C ALA A 206 -9.02 15.38 20.17
N ARG A 207 -8.56 15.23 21.43
CA ARG A 207 -7.33 15.83 21.97
C ARG A 207 -6.12 14.89 21.95
N MET A 208 -6.27 13.66 21.47
CA MET A 208 -5.19 12.67 21.59
C MET A 208 -3.86 13.22 21.06
N PRO A 209 -2.85 13.45 21.92
CA PRO A 209 -1.53 13.93 21.50
C PRO A 209 -0.81 12.84 20.70
N LYS A 210 0.18 13.24 19.92
CA LYS A 210 1.10 12.27 19.30
C LYS A 210 1.78 11.44 20.41
N PRO A 211 2.01 10.14 20.19
CA PRO A 211 2.62 9.28 21.18
C PRO A 211 4.05 9.73 21.52
N ILE A 212 4.39 9.68 22.81
CA ILE A 212 5.76 9.86 23.30
C ILE A 212 6.38 8.48 23.41
N LEU A 213 7.02 8.04 22.32
CA LEU A 213 7.57 6.69 22.21
C LEU A 213 8.80 6.53 23.13
N LYS A 214 8.78 5.49 23.95
CA LYS A 214 9.87 5.04 24.82
C LYS A 214 9.90 3.52 24.82
N ASP A 215 11.04 2.96 25.13
CA ASP A 215 11.18 1.50 25.28
C ASP A 215 10.46 1.04 26.56
N ASN A 216 9.32 0.42 26.43
CA ASN A 216 8.46 -0.04 27.50
C ASN A 216 8.26 -1.55 27.43
N ASP A 217 8.26 -2.21 28.60
CA ASP A 217 7.89 -3.62 28.70
C ASP A 217 6.37 -3.76 28.73
N LEU A 218 5.81 -4.46 27.76
CA LEU A 218 4.37 -4.65 27.59
C LEU A 218 3.74 -5.57 28.63
N ILE A 219 4.50 -6.51 29.19
CA ILE A 219 3.99 -7.53 30.13
C ILE A 219 3.57 -6.89 31.46
N PRO A 220 4.41 -6.13 32.15
CA PRO A 220 3.98 -5.42 33.37
C PRO A 220 2.81 -4.47 33.12
N LEU A 221 2.80 -3.79 31.95
CA LEU A 221 1.72 -2.89 31.58
C LEU A 221 0.38 -3.62 31.43
N MET A 222 0.37 -4.77 30.78
CA MET A 222 -0.84 -5.61 30.65
C MET A 222 -1.30 -6.11 32.02
N ILE A 223 -0.40 -6.62 32.83
CA ILE A 223 -0.70 -7.13 34.19
C ILE A 223 -1.31 -6.03 35.05
N GLU A 224 -0.80 -4.79 34.99
CA GLU A 224 -1.32 -3.64 35.75
C GLU A 224 -2.77 -3.35 35.35
N ASN A 225 -3.10 -3.31 34.05
CA ASN A 225 -4.46 -3.10 33.55
C ASN A 225 -5.42 -4.25 33.96
N VAL A 226 -4.98 -5.49 33.85
CA VAL A 226 -5.78 -6.65 34.26
C VAL A 226 -6.09 -6.58 35.75
N LYS A 227 -5.08 -6.33 36.60
CA LYS A 227 -5.28 -6.18 38.05
C LYS A 227 -6.28 -5.07 38.40
N LEU A 228 -6.24 -3.94 37.68
CA LEU A 228 -7.17 -2.84 37.89
C LEU A 228 -8.61 -3.27 37.60
N LEU A 229 -8.84 -3.91 36.44
CA LEU A 229 -10.16 -4.34 36.01
C LEU A 229 -10.69 -5.52 36.81
N GLN A 230 -9.82 -6.45 37.23
CA GLN A 230 -10.19 -7.58 38.08
C GLN A 230 -10.62 -7.15 39.50
N LYS A 231 -10.11 -6.00 40.00
CA LYS A 231 -10.60 -5.41 41.25
C LYS A 231 -12.01 -4.80 41.13
N LEU A 232 -12.40 -4.40 39.88
CA LEU A 232 -13.73 -3.86 39.62
C LEU A 232 -14.77 -4.97 39.42
N ASP A 233 -14.32 -6.14 38.92
CA ASP A 233 -15.17 -7.33 38.71
C ASP A 233 -14.37 -8.61 38.95
N ASP A 234 -14.59 -9.24 40.08
CA ASP A 234 -13.93 -10.49 40.48
C ASP A 234 -14.65 -11.75 39.97
N THR A 235 -15.79 -11.60 39.31
CA THR A 235 -16.61 -12.73 38.82
C THR A 235 -16.09 -13.31 37.53
N ILE A 236 -15.18 -12.61 36.83
CA ILE A 236 -14.62 -13.01 35.55
C ILE A 236 -13.17 -13.48 35.72
N LYS A 237 -12.88 -14.70 35.24
CA LYS A 237 -11.53 -15.22 35.27
C LYS A 237 -10.73 -14.66 34.09
N ILE A 238 -9.66 -13.89 34.37
CA ILE A 238 -8.75 -13.35 33.35
C ILE A 238 -7.43 -14.10 33.43
N GLU A 239 -7.06 -14.79 32.37
CA GLU A 239 -5.79 -15.52 32.23
C GLU A 239 -4.86 -14.78 31.30
N ILE A 240 -3.59 -14.63 31.71
CA ILE A 240 -2.56 -13.98 30.89
C ILE A 240 -1.48 -15.03 30.59
N ASN A 241 -1.21 -15.26 29.31
CA ASN A 241 -0.17 -16.15 28.80
C ASN A 241 0.84 -15.32 28.00
N PHE A 242 2.12 -15.56 28.22
CA PHE A 242 3.20 -14.92 27.46
C PHE A 242 4.30 -15.93 27.19
N ASN A 243 4.93 -15.84 25.99
CA ASN A 243 6.02 -16.71 25.60
C ASN A 243 7.40 -16.22 26.06
N GLU A 244 7.54 -14.93 26.38
CA GLU A 244 8.74 -14.32 26.92
C GLU A 244 8.43 -13.60 28.24
N GLN A 245 9.39 -13.56 29.18
CA GLN A 245 9.19 -12.86 30.45
C GLN A 245 9.24 -11.34 30.35
N LYS A 246 9.83 -10.81 29.28
CA LYS A 246 9.92 -9.38 28.98
C LYS A 246 9.73 -9.15 27.49
N THR A 247 8.88 -8.21 27.15
CA THR A 247 8.58 -7.85 25.76
C THR A 247 8.70 -6.32 25.62
N PHE A 248 9.89 -5.87 25.26
CA PHE A 248 10.14 -4.44 25.04
C PHE A 248 9.61 -4.00 23.68
N PHE A 249 8.99 -2.82 23.67
CA PHE A 249 8.44 -2.18 22.49
C PHE A 249 8.50 -0.66 22.63
N ASN A 250 8.96 0.01 21.58
CA ASN A 250 9.01 1.48 21.52
C ASN A 250 7.60 2.06 21.44
N SER A 251 7.07 2.51 22.57
CA SER A 251 5.66 2.82 22.71
C SER A 251 5.38 3.92 23.73
N ASP A 252 4.19 4.50 23.69
CA ASP A 252 3.64 5.36 24.72
C ASP A 252 2.87 4.52 25.74
N LYS A 253 3.41 4.44 26.97
CA LYS A 253 2.84 3.63 28.05
C LYS A 253 1.40 4.00 28.39
N GLU A 254 1.07 5.30 28.43
CA GLU A 254 -0.27 5.77 28.80
C GLU A 254 -1.28 5.45 27.71
N GLN A 255 -0.89 5.66 26.46
CA GLN A 255 -1.76 5.36 25.32
C GLN A 255 -2.00 3.83 25.19
N LEU A 256 -0.97 2.99 25.31
CA LEU A 256 -1.16 1.53 25.28
C LEU A 256 -1.96 1.02 26.49
N SER A 257 -1.78 1.60 27.67
CA SER A 257 -2.62 1.29 28.83
C SER A 257 -4.09 1.57 28.52
N ARG A 258 -4.39 2.67 27.86
CA ARG A 258 -5.75 3.01 27.41
C ARG A 258 -6.32 2.02 26.40
N VAL A 259 -5.47 1.49 25.49
CA VAL A 259 -5.84 0.41 24.56
C VAL A 259 -6.27 -0.83 25.32
N PHE A 260 -5.40 -1.32 26.21
CA PHE A 260 -5.66 -2.54 26.97
C PHE A 260 -6.89 -2.41 27.87
N PHE A 261 -7.01 -1.29 28.56
CA PHE A 261 -8.19 -0.99 29.38
C PHE A 261 -9.49 -1.04 28.56
N ASN A 262 -9.53 -0.37 27.40
CA ASN A 262 -10.74 -0.34 26.56
C ASN A 262 -11.09 -1.74 26.01
N LEU A 263 -10.12 -2.52 25.57
CA LEU A 263 -10.36 -3.85 25.01
C LEU A 263 -10.83 -4.83 26.08
N ILE A 264 -10.15 -4.86 27.24
CA ILE A 264 -10.54 -5.77 28.36
C ILE A 264 -11.89 -5.36 28.92
N LYS A 265 -12.16 -4.05 29.08
CA LYS A 265 -13.48 -3.55 29.50
C LYS A 265 -14.59 -3.97 28.53
N ASN A 266 -14.35 -3.89 27.22
CA ASN A 266 -15.30 -4.34 26.21
C ASN A 266 -15.57 -5.85 26.32
N ALA A 267 -14.55 -6.65 26.58
CA ALA A 267 -14.66 -8.09 26.80
C ALA A 267 -15.51 -8.42 28.05
N ILE A 268 -15.26 -7.71 29.18
CA ILE A 268 -16.04 -7.82 30.41
C ILE A 268 -17.52 -7.50 30.15
N GLU A 269 -17.80 -6.37 29.49
CA GLU A 269 -19.17 -5.95 29.16
C GLU A 269 -19.87 -6.95 28.23
N SER A 270 -19.15 -7.52 27.26
CA SER A 270 -19.65 -8.57 26.37
C SER A 270 -20.07 -9.83 27.14
N ILE A 271 -19.28 -10.22 28.13
CA ILE A 271 -19.57 -11.38 29.01
C ILE A 271 -20.78 -11.09 29.88
N HIS A 272 -20.91 -9.87 30.45
CA HIS A 272 -22.09 -9.50 31.25
C HIS A 272 -23.36 -9.57 30.42
N GLN A 273 -23.37 -9.01 29.21
CA GLN A 273 -24.53 -9.07 28.32
C GLN A 273 -24.94 -10.51 27.98
N LYS A 274 -23.98 -11.44 27.91
CA LYS A 274 -24.29 -12.85 27.73
C LYS A 274 -24.87 -13.47 28.99
N SER A 275 -24.35 -13.09 30.17
CA SER A 275 -24.83 -13.62 31.46
C SER A 275 -26.27 -13.19 31.80
N GLU A 276 -26.73 -12.07 31.27
CA GLU A 276 -28.15 -11.66 31.38
C GLU A 276 -29.10 -12.61 30.62
N LYS A 277 -28.59 -13.27 29.55
CA LYS A 277 -29.39 -14.15 28.71
C LYS A 277 -29.20 -15.64 29.04
N SER A 278 -28.08 -15.98 29.68
CA SER A 278 -27.66 -17.36 29.91
C SER A 278 -26.87 -17.46 31.21
N SER A 279 -27.47 -18.02 32.27
CA SER A 279 -26.89 -17.99 33.63
C SER A 279 -25.81 -19.06 33.91
N ASN A 280 -25.54 -19.99 32.99
CA ASN A 280 -24.70 -21.16 33.31
C ASN A 280 -23.52 -21.31 32.34
N PHE A 281 -22.56 -20.37 32.34
CA PHE A 281 -21.28 -20.51 31.63
C PHE A 281 -20.12 -19.92 32.46
N SER A 282 -18.93 -20.47 32.26
CA SER A 282 -17.71 -19.97 32.90
C SER A 282 -17.28 -18.69 32.24
N LYS A 283 -17.35 -17.54 32.94
CA LYS A 283 -16.92 -16.22 32.47
C LYS A 283 -15.41 -16.19 32.37
N LYS A 284 -14.87 -16.06 31.15
CA LYS A 284 -13.43 -16.15 30.92
C LYS A 284 -12.93 -15.16 29.86
N ILE A 285 -11.79 -14.53 30.16
CA ILE A 285 -10.99 -13.75 29.19
C ILE A 285 -9.60 -14.37 29.15
N ILE A 286 -9.07 -14.63 27.96
CA ILE A 286 -7.70 -15.11 27.74
C ILE A 286 -6.93 -14.04 26.99
N ILE A 287 -5.80 -13.63 27.57
CA ILE A 287 -4.86 -12.67 26.97
C ILE A 287 -3.57 -13.42 26.66
N GLU A 288 -3.14 -13.38 25.41
CA GLU A 288 -1.91 -14.02 24.96
C GLU A 288 -0.98 -12.96 24.36
N ILE A 289 0.24 -12.87 24.87
CA ILE A 289 1.29 -12.00 24.34
C ILE A 289 2.40 -12.89 23.81
N SER A 290 2.69 -12.79 22.50
CA SER A 290 3.75 -13.55 21.88
C SER A 290 4.64 -12.65 21.06
N LYS A 291 5.94 -12.86 21.18
CA LYS A 291 6.98 -12.22 20.38
C LYS A 291 7.66 -13.31 19.55
N PHE A 292 7.70 -13.10 18.23
CA PHE A 292 8.40 -13.95 17.27
C PHE A 292 9.21 -13.06 16.34
N ASP A 293 10.52 -13.22 16.35
CA ASP A 293 11.46 -12.36 15.62
C ASP A 293 11.17 -10.87 15.89
N ASP A 294 10.84 -10.11 14.86
CA ASP A 294 10.55 -8.69 14.91
C ASP A 294 9.05 -8.35 15.03
N ASN A 295 8.22 -9.32 15.37
CA ASN A 295 6.77 -9.14 15.48
C ASN A 295 6.27 -9.43 16.89
N ILE A 296 5.41 -8.55 17.39
CA ILE A 296 4.67 -8.74 18.63
C ILE A 296 3.21 -8.95 18.27
N ASN A 297 2.62 -10.00 18.83
CA ASN A 297 1.21 -10.34 18.65
C ASN A 297 0.52 -10.40 20.01
N ILE A 298 -0.57 -9.64 20.18
CA ILE A 298 -1.37 -9.60 21.39
C ILE A 298 -2.78 -10.04 21.02
N ASN A 299 -3.26 -11.12 21.62
CA ASN A 299 -4.60 -11.65 21.46
C ASN A 299 -5.40 -11.45 22.73
N ILE A 300 -6.59 -10.89 22.63
CA ILE A 300 -7.55 -10.80 23.72
C ILE A 300 -8.81 -11.55 23.27
N THR A 301 -9.11 -12.65 23.94
CA THR A 301 -10.22 -13.55 23.61
C THR A 301 -11.21 -13.56 24.76
N ASP A 302 -12.48 -13.27 24.50
CA ASP A 302 -13.58 -13.38 25.44
C ASP A 302 -14.60 -14.44 25.00
N ASN A 303 -15.37 -14.97 25.94
CA ASN A 303 -16.48 -15.87 25.69
C ASN A 303 -17.86 -15.19 25.91
N GLY A 304 -17.95 -13.93 25.61
CA GLY A 304 -19.17 -13.12 25.68
C GLY A 304 -20.13 -13.35 24.51
N ILE A 305 -20.93 -12.32 24.18
CA ILE A 305 -21.89 -12.37 23.06
C ILE A 305 -21.23 -12.32 21.68
N GLY A 306 -19.94 -11.94 21.59
CA GLY A 306 -19.20 -11.80 20.35
C GLY A 306 -19.74 -10.70 19.41
N PHE A 307 -19.36 -10.80 18.14
CA PHE A 307 -19.77 -9.86 17.07
C PHE A 307 -21.01 -10.33 16.27
N GLY A 308 -21.72 -11.37 16.73
CA GLY A 308 -22.77 -12.07 15.96
C GLY A 308 -23.98 -11.23 15.54
N ASN A 309 -24.20 -10.05 16.13
CA ASN A 309 -25.28 -9.13 15.79
C ASN A 309 -24.86 -8.03 14.77
N ILE A 310 -23.59 -7.99 14.37
CA ILE A 310 -23.08 -7.02 13.40
C ILE A 310 -23.31 -7.58 12.00
N LYS A 311 -24.47 -7.25 11.41
CA LYS A 311 -24.90 -7.71 10.06
C LYS A 311 -24.06 -7.10 8.92
N ASN A 312 -23.29 -6.03 9.21
CA ASN A 312 -22.46 -5.29 8.26
C ASN A 312 -20.97 -5.63 8.48
N ASN A 313 -20.11 -5.04 7.68
CA ASN A 313 -18.68 -5.28 7.72
C ASN A 313 -18.12 -5.07 9.15
N ILE A 314 -17.43 -6.07 9.70
CA ILE A 314 -16.77 -6.00 11.02
C ILE A 314 -15.87 -4.76 11.17
N LYS A 315 -15.34 -4.24 10.06
CA LYS A 315 -14.54 -3.01 10.05
C LYS A 315 -15.30 -1.77 10.50
N ASP A 316 -16.64 -1.79 10.44
CA ASP A 316 -17.47 -0.66 10.88
C ASP A 316 -17.42 -0.43 12.39
N VAL A 317 -17.01 -1.43 13.19
CA VAL A 317 -16.82 -1.27 14.64
C VAL A 317 -15.70 -0.27 14.99
N LEU A 318 -14.80 0.02 14.04
CA LEU A 318 -13.73 1.00 14.19
C LEU A 318 -14.16 2.43 13.87
N ASN A 319 -15.35 2.61 13.28
CA ASN A 319 -15.86 3.92 12.96
C ASN A 319 -16.25 4.65 14.26
N PRO A 320 -15.92 5.94 14.40
CA PRO A 320 -16.36 6.73 15.55
C PRO A 320 -17.90 6.71 15.68
N TYR A 321 -18.39 6.65 16.91
CA TYR A 321 -19.82 6.60 17.28
C TYR A 321 -20.54 5.30 16.92
N PHE A 322 -19.86 4.30 16.36
CA PHE A 322 -20.47 2.99 16.17
C PHE A 322 -20.60 2.27 17.52
N THR A 323 -21.81 1.96 17.91
CA THR A 323 -22.09 1.21 19.14
C THR A 323 -23.36 0.37 19.00
N THR A 324 -23.32 -0.81 19.58
CA THR A 324 -24.50 -1.69 19.77
C THR A 324 -25.04 -1.62 21.19
N LYS A 325 -24.40 -0.84 22.07
CA LYS A 325 -24.74 -0.72 23.49
C LYS A 325 -25.66 0.49 23.71
N LYS A 326 -26.71 0.35 24.57
CA LYS A 326 -27.64 1.44 24.90
C LYS A 326 -26.96 2.70 25.48
N ASN A 327 -25.87 2.50 26.24
CA ASN A 327 -25.15 3.57 26.95
C ASN A 327 -23.70 3.72 26.51
N GLY A 328 -23.33 3.17 25.36
CA GLY A 328 -21.97 3.25 24.82
C GLY A 328 -21.76 4.52 23.99
N SER A 329 -20.62 5.18 24.16
CA SER A 329 -20.22 6.34 23.34
C SER A 329 -19.89 5.97 21.89
N GLY A 330 -19.50 4.72 21.64
CA GLY A 330 -18.97 4.26 20.36
C GLY A 330 -17.59 4.82 20.02
N LEU A 331 -16.88 5.43 20.98
CA LEU A 331 -15.56 6.02 20.80
C LEU A 331 -14.43 5.09 21.24
N GLY A 332 -14.69 4.11 22.10
CA GLY A 332 -13.64 3.27 22.69
C GLY A 332 -12.81 2.53 21.65
N LEU A 333 -13.42 1.87 20.65
CA LEU A 333 -12.70 1.14 19.61
C LEU A 333 -12.05 2.05 18.57
N SER A 334 -12.63 3.19 18.28
CA SER A 334 -11.99 4.18 17.40
C SER A 334 -10.74 4.80 18.05
N ILE A 335 -10.75 5.02 19.37
CA ILE A 335 -9.58 5.39 20.19
C ILE A 335 -8.50 4.32 20.08
N VAL A 336 -8.87 3.05 20.28
CA VAL A 336 -7.94 1.91 20.16
C VAL A 336 -7.30 1.87 18.79
N ASN A 337 -8.11 1.95 17.73
CA ASN A 337 -7.61 1.93 16.35
C ASN A 337 -6.62 3.07 16.07
N LYS A 338 -6.95 4.29 16.54
CA LYS A 338 -6.05 5.43 16.37
C LYS A 338 -4.71 5.22 17.08
N ILE A 339 -4.73 4.80 18.35
CA ILE A 339 -3.51 4.57 19.13
C ILE A 339 -2.65 3.47 18.46
N ILE A 340 -3.27 2.35 18.06
CA ILE A 340 -2.56 1.26 17.39
C ILE A 340 -1.91 1.74 16.09
N ASN A 341 -2.62 2.51 15.27
CA ASN A 341 -2.08 3.09 14.03
C ASN A 341 -0.95 4.10 14.31
N ASP A 342 -1.07 4.93 15.34
CA ASP A 342 -0.04 5.88 15.75
C ASP A 342 1.25 5.18 16.26
N HIS A 343 1.15 3.90 16.64
CA HIS A 343 2.27 3.00 16.98
C HIS A 343 2.67 2.06 15.84
N ASN A 344 2.28 2.35 14.60
CA ASN A 344 2.54 1.52 13.40
C ASN A 344 2.02 0.08 13.51
N GLY A 345 1.02 -0.17 14.38
CA GLY A 345 0.39 -1.47 14.57
C GLY A 345 -0.81 -1.69 13.67
N LYS A 346 -1.35 -2.90 13.73
CA LYS A 346 -2.62 -3.30 13.09
C LYS A 346 -3.51 -3.97 14.10
N ILE A 347 -4.83 -3.78 13.98
CA ILE A 347 -5.83 -4.44 14.81
C ILE A 347 -6.83 -5.20 13.93
N GLU A 348 -7.16 -6.41 14.34
CA GLU A 348 -8.14 -7.26 13.67
C GLU A 348 -9.16 -7.80 14.68
N PHE A 349 -10.41 -7.90 14.24
CA PHE A 349 -11.53 -8.44 15.01
C PHE A 349 -11.99 -9.75 14.39
N ILE A 350 -11.91 -10.82 15.17
CA ILE A 350 -12.20 -12.18 14.71
C ILE A 350 -13.43 -12.68 15.46
N PRO A 351 -14.57 -12.90 14.76
CA PRO A 351 -15.72 -13.54 15.38
C PRO A 351 -15.42 -15.00 15.71
N LEU A 352 -15.79 -15.42 16.91
CA LEU A 352 -15.72 -16.81 17.33
C LEU A 352 -17.14 -17.38 17.46
N ASN A 353 -17.26 -18.71 17.45
CA ASN A 353 -18.55 -19.36 17.69
C ASN A 353 -19.07 -19.06 19.10
N ASP A 354 -18.18 -18.84 20.05
CA ASP A 354 -18.49 -18.48 21.43
C ASP A 354 -17.60 -17.30 21.87
N GLY A 355 -18.09 -16.07 21.64
CA GLY A 355 -17.38 -14.84 22.00
C GLY A 355 -16.68 -14.15 20.84
N ALA A 356 -15.61 -13.43 21.16
CA ALA A 356 -14.83 -12.65 20.23
C ALA A 356 -13.33 -12.75 20.51
N LYS A 357 -12.51 -12.56 19.48
CA LYS A 357 -11.06 -12.40 19.59
C LYS A 357 -10.65 -11.08 18.94
N VAL A 358 -9.90 -10.27 19.68
CA VAL A 358 -9.22 -9.07 19.16
C VAL A 358 -7.75 -9.38 19.07
N GLN A 359 -7.15 -9.13 17.93
CA GLN A 359 -5.75 -9.40 17.63
C GLN A 359 -5.03 -8.10 17.25
N ILE A 360 -3.90 -7.81 17.90
CA ILE A 360 -3.07 -6.64 17.67
C ILE A 360 -1.68 -7.12 17.23
N TYR A 361 -1.16 -6.49 16.18
CA TYR A 361 0.16 -6.75 15.61
C TYR A 361 1.01 -5.49 15.65
N PHE A 362 2.25 -5.61 16.14
CA PHE A 362 3.28 -4.59 16.02
C PHE A 362 4.50 -5.18 15.32
N ASN A 363 5.11 -4.42 14.40
CA ASN A 363 6.37 -4.77 13.77
C ASN A 363 7.47 -3.89 14.38
N LEU A 364 8.52 -4.51 14.95
CA LEU A 364 9.62 -3.81 15.61
C LEU A 364 10.55 -3.09 14.63
N ASN A 365 10.55 -3.47 13.35
CA ASN A 365 11.37 -2.84 12.30
C ASN A 365 10.75 -1.56 11.72
N ASP A 366 9.48 -1.31 11.97
CA ASP A 366 8.75 -0.13 11.47
C ASP A 366 8.63 0.98 12.55
N SER A 367 9.26 0.80 13.71
CA SER A 367 9.16 1.69 14.88
C SER A 367 10.34 2.65 15.02
#